data_922f0d64565845394f7bc95c38e92b7d
#
_entry.id   922f0d64565845394f7bc95c38e92b7d
#
_cell.length_a   1.000
_cell.length_b   1.000
_cell.length_c   1.000
_cell.angle_alpha   90.00
_cell.angle_beta   90.00
_cell.angle_gamma   90.00
#
_symmetry.space_group_name_H-M   'P 1'
#
loop_
_entity.id
_entity.type
_entity.pdbx_description
1 polymer ?
#
loop_
_entity_poly.entity_id
_entity_poly.type
_entity_poly.pdbx_seq_one_letter_code
_entity_poly.pdbx_strand_id
1 'polypeptide(L)'
;MKKTGLFFLTFLFFCLSLYSQGFLRVNGKHIENDKNKDFILRGMGFGGWMLQEGYMFDLGFLGQQYKIKEKITELIGKKEADIFYDKWLKYHTQQTDIDSMASWGFNSIRLPMHYDLFTLPVNDEPVAGKNTWLPKGFKMVDDLLKWCKKNKIYLILDLHAAPGGQGNELAISDRNPDEPSLWQSRANQDKTVALWKELAKRYANEPYIGGYDILNETNWGFDNPGDPHGLNEKQNIPLRNLFIRITKAIREVDRNHIIFLEGNGYANNYNGMFPLWDNNLVMSFHKYGNFSTKETIQNFLNYRTKYNIPLWLGESGENSNTWFTNTIKLMEDNDIGWSWWQLKKMGINNPLEIEKPKDYGLFIAYCKDSSTLNPGEGQEILNGLLNNIRIENNIYHKDVTDAMFRQVYSTSTLPFKPNIISDNTIINAVDYDMGRNGFAYNDNDTASYMYTPGVHTQGNRGGTYRNDGVDIKNDNNGQPYVFSIEDGEWLLYTLNV
;
A
#
# COMPACT_ATOMS: atom_id res chain seq x y z
N MET A 1 -22.31 -12.96 -76.41
CA MET A 1 -21.28 -12.21 -75.62
C MET A 1 -21.79 -12.07 -74.19
N LYS A 2 -21.34 -12.92 -73.26
CA LYS A 2 -21.66 -12.83 -71.82
C LYS A 2 -20.54 -12.03 -71.15
N LYS A 3 -20.89 -10.91 -70.52
CA LYS A 3 -19.97 -10.11 -69.72
C LYS A 3 -20.04 -10.66 -68.26
N THR A 4 -18.91 -11.24 -67.82
CA THR A 4 -18.71 -11.66 -66.44
C THR A 4 -18.16 -10.45 -65.67
N GLY A 5 -18.91 -9.91 -64.74
CA GLY A 5 -18.46 -8.86 -63.82
C GLY A 5 -17.74 -9.49 -62.62
N LEU A 6 -16.51 -9.11 -62.43
CA LEU A 6 -15.64 -9.51 -61.29
C LEU A 6 -15.91 -8.51 -60.16
N PHE A 7 -16.57 -8.98 -59.09
CA PHE A 7 -16.74 -8.21 -57.86
C PHE A 7 -15.45 -8.36 -56.99
N PHE A 8 -14.68 -7.29 -56.84
CA PHE A 8 -13.60 -7.20 -55.88
C PHE A 8 -14.19 -6.82 -54.52
N LEU A 9 -14.18 -7.79 -53.58
CA LEU A 9 -14.54 -7.56 -52.19
C LEU A 9 -13.30 -7.08 -51.46
N THR A 10 -13.16 -5.77 -51.23
CA THR A 10 -12.10 -5.17 -50.41
C THR A 10 -12.44 -5.38 -48.95
N PHE A 11 -11.77 -6.34 -48.31
CA PHE A 11 -11.80 -6.48 -46.85
C PHE A 11 -10.96 -5.36 -46.22
N LEU A 12 -11.65 -4.35 -45.66
CA LEU A 12 -11.01 -3.37 -44.78
C LEU A 12 -10.70 -4.07 -43.44
N PHE A 13 -9.48 -4.45 -43.23
CA PHE A 13 -8.96 -4.78 -41.89
C PHE A 13 -8.93 -3.49 -41.06
N PHE A 14 -9.97 -3.25 -40.26
CA PHE A 14 -9.87 -2.32 -39.15
C PHE A 14 -8.90 -2.95 -38.12
N CYS A 15 -7.62 -2.59 -38.20
CA CYS A 15 -6.73 -2.73 -37.05
C CYS A 15 -7.29 -1.83 -35.93
N LEU A 16 -8.09 -2.40 -35.05
CA LEU A 16 -8.31 -1.85 -33.72
C LEU A 16 -6.92 -1.83 -33.06
N SER A 17 -6.25 -0.69 -33.15
CA SER A 17 -5.10 -0.40 -32.31
C SER A 17 -5.61 -0.42 -30.87
N LEU A 18 -5.50 -1.56 -30.21
CA LEU A 18 -5.59 -1.65 -28.77
C LEU A 18 -4.45 -0.75 -28.27
N TYR A 19 -4.77 0.49 -27.90
CA TYR A 19 -3.84 1.37 -27.21
C TYR A 19 -3.50 0.73 -25.86
N SER A 20 -2.50 -0.13 -25.89
CA SER A 20 -1.83 -0.60 -24.66
C SER A 20 -1.12 0.62 -24.05
N GLN A 21 -1.18 0.77 -22.74
CA GLN A 21 -0.25 1.64 -22.04
C GLN A 21 1.16 1.14 -22.32
N GLY A 22 2.08 2.05 -22.64
CA GLY A 22 3.50 1.73 -22.84
C GLY A 22 4.28 1.73 -21.54
N PHE A 23 5.59 1.48 -21.64
CA PHE A 23 6.48 1.53 -20.49
C PHE A 23 6.56 2.94 -19.91
N LEU A 24 6.56 3.01 -18.59
CA LEU A 24 6.99 4.22 -17.89
C LEU A 24 8.49 4.33 -17.95
N ARG A 25 9.01 5.56 -18.00
CA ARG A 25 10.45 5.83 -18.03
C ARG A 25 10.79 7.09 -17.27
N VAL A 26 12.03 7.18 -16.86
CA VAL A 26 12.60 8.38 -16.26
C VAL A 26 13.06 9.34 -17.38
N ASN A 27 12.67 10.61 -17.26
CA ASN A 27 13.21 11.72 -18.02
C ASN A 27 13.59 12.87 -17.08
N GLY A 28 14.87 12.94 -16.69
CA GLY A 28 15.35 13.91 -15.72
C GLY A 28 14.63 13.79 -14.38
N LYS A 29 13.84 14.78 -14.01
CA LYS A 29 13.11 14.85 -12.73
C LYS A 29 11.69 14.28 -12.80
N HIS A 30 11.28 13.71 -13.93
CA HIS A 30 9.92 13.31 -14.21
C HIS A 30 9.83 11.81 -14.55
N ILE A 31 8.72 11.21 -14.25
CA ILE A 31 8.28 9.93 -14.79
C ILE A 31 7.41 10.24 -15.99
N GLU A 32 7.72 9.70 -17.16
CA GLU A 32 6.96 9.87 -18.38
C GLU A 32 6.32 8.56 -18.85
N ASN A 33 5.18 8.68 -19.52
CA ASN A 33 4.57 7.59 -20.25
C ASN A 33 5.16 7.43 -21.68
N ASP A 34 4.68 6.46 -22.42
CA ASP A 34 5.08 6.15 -23.80
C ASP A 34 4.82 7.29 -24.80
N LYS A 35 4.02 8.29 -24.42
CA LYS A 35 3.73 9.49 -25.24
C LYS A 35 4.62 10.69 -24.87
N ASN A 36 5.67 10.47 -24.08
CA ASN A 36 6.57 11.51 -23.56
C ASN A 36 5.82 12.60 -22.78
N LYS A 37 4.83 12.21 -22.00
CA LYS A 37 4.09 13.11 -21.11
C LYS A 37 4.34 12.70 -19.69
N ASP A 38 4.51 13.70 -18.84
CA ASP A 38 4.60 13.50 -17.39
C ASP A 38 3.45 12.65 -16.90
N PHE A 39 3.77 11.70 -16.05
CA PHE A 39 2.79 10.74 -15.51
C PHE A 39 2.86 10.70 -13.99
N ILE A 40 1.78 11.11 -13.35
CA ILE A 40 1.62 11.04 -11.90
C ILE A 40 1.01 9.68 -11.54
N LEU A 41 1.78 8.85 -10.85
CA LEU A 41 1.31 7.61 -10.25
C LEU A 41 0.41 7.95 -9.06
N ARG A 42 -0.87 7.55 -9.13
CA ARG A 42 -1.88 7.68 -8.06
C ARG A 42 -2.24 6.28 -7.61
N GLY A 43 -1.60 5.82 -6.56
CA GLY A 43 -1.59 4.41 -6.22
C GLY A 43 -2.12 4.08 -4.84
N MET A 44 -2.24 2.77 -4.63
CA MET A 44 -2.60 2.15 -3.38
C MET A 44 -1.69 0.94 -3.12
N GLY A 45 -1.20 0.80 -1.89
CA GLY A 45 -0.50 -0.37 -1.40
C GLY A 45 -1.46 -1.49 -1.06
N PHE A 46 -1.09 -2.72 -1.40
CA PHE A 46 -1.87 -3.93 -1.12
C PHE A 46 -1.35 -4.68 0.10
N GLY A 47 -1.10 -3.93 1.18
CA GLY A 47 -0.75 -4.51 2.48
C GLY A 47 -1.80 -5.48 3.00
N GLY A 48 -1.37 -6.46 3.82
CA GLY A 48 -2.23 -7.47 4.38
C GLY A 48 -2.48 -8.68 3.48
N TRP A 49 -2.18 -8.62 2.18
CA TRP A 49 -2.42 -9.72 1.25
C TRP A 49 -1.31 -10.77 1.24
N MET A 50 -0.15 -10.45 0.65
CA MET A 50 1.01 -11.37 0.59
C MET A 50 1.86 -11.30 1.86
N LEU A 51 1.71 -10.25 2.63
CA LEU A 51 2.34 -10.02 3.92
C LEU A 51 1.32 -9.42 4.89
N GLN A 52 1.14 -10.07 6.03
CA GLN A 52 0.32 -9.56 7.14
C GLN A 52 1.23 -8.81 8.12
N GLU A 53 0.92 -7.57 8.40
CA GLU A 53 1.44 -6.87 9.55
C GLU A 53 0.36 -6.88 10.65
N GLY A 54 0.72 -7.36 11.83
CA GLY A 54 -0.27 -7.66 12.87
C GLY A 54 -1.23 -6.50 13.23
N TYR A 55 -0.75 -5.25 13.18
CA TYR A 55 -1.58 -4.09 13.51
C TYR A 55 -2.81 -3.92 12.58
N MET A 56 -2.74 -4.39 11.34
CA MET A 56 -3.84 -4.33 10.38
C MET A 56 -5.08 -5.13 10.82
N PHE A 57 -4.87 -6.06 11.75
CA PHE A 57 -5.86 -7.02 12.22
C PHE A 57 -5.98 -7.04 13.76
N ASP A 58 -5.64 -5.93 14.43
CA ASP A 58 -5.58 -5.80 15.90
C ASP A 58 -4.65 -6.82 16.59
N LEU A 59 -3.68 -7.36 15.87
CA LEU A 59 -2.66 -8.31 16.34
C LEU A 59 -1.27 -7.66 16.42
N GLY A 60 -1.20 -6.34 16.53
CA GLY A 60 0.06 -5.58 16.57
C GLY A 60 1.03 -6.03 17.68
N PHE A 61 0.52 -6.61 18.76
CA PHE A 61 1.34 -7.18 19.83
C PHE A 61 2.13 -8.45 19.40
N LEU A 62 1.66 -9.19 18.39
CA LEU A 62 2.43 -10.27 17.73
C LEU A 62 3.42 -9.70 16.73
N GLY A 63 3.02 -8.66 16.01
CA GLY A 63 3.82 -7.96 15.01
C GLY A 63 3.96 -8.76 13.72
N GLN A 64 4.86 -9.73 13.71
CA GLN A 64 5.28 -10.46 12.50
C GLN A 64 4.23 -11.48 12.02
N GLN A 65 4.18 -11.69 10.69
CA GLN A 65 3.29 -12.65 10.05
C GLN A 65 3.55 -14.09 10.52
N TYR A 66 4.82 -14.50 10.66
CA TYR A 66 5.13 -15.86 11.08
C TYR A 66 4.57 -16.18 12.47
N LYS A 67 4.57 -15.22 13.40
CA LYS A 67 3.97 -15.40 14.73
C LYS A 67 2.45 -15.53 14.67
N ILE A 68 1.80 -14.79 13.78
CA ILE A 68 0.36 -14.94 13.54
C ILE A 68 0.06 -16.34 12.98
N LYS A 69 0.87 -16.80 12.02
CA LYS A 69 0.79 -18.17 11.45
C LYS A 69 0.99 -19.25 12.52
N GLU A 70 1.95 -19.06 13.42
CA GLU A 70 2.17 -19.96 14.56
C GLU A 70 0.94 -20.04 15.46
N LYS A 71 0.38 -18.92 15.92
CA LYS A 71 -0.82 -18.89 16.77
C LYS A 71 -2.04 -19.53 16.11
N ILE A 72 -2.26 -19.28 14.83
CA ILE A 72 -3.34 -19.95 14.07
C ILE A 72 -3.07 -21.46 13.96
N THR A 73 -1.81 -21.86 13.69
CA THR A 73 -1.43 -23.27 13.60
C THR A 73 -1.58 -24.00 14.94
N GLU A 74 -1.20 -23.37 16.05
CA GLU A 74 -1.41 -23.89 17.39
C GLU A 74 -2.92 -24.10 17.70
N LEU A 75 -3.76 -23.15 17.29
CA LEU A 75 -5.19 -23.17 17.58
C LEU A 75 -5.95 -24.23 16.78
N ILE A 76 -5.77 -24.29 15.46
CA ILE A 76 -6.61 -25.11 14.56
C ILE A 76 -5.85 -26.26 13.90
N GLY A 77 -4.57 -26.42 14.20
CA GLY A 77 -3.71 -27.43 13.60
C GLY A 77 -3.21 -27.05 12.19
N LYS A 78 -2.04 -27.62 11.82
CA LYS A 78 -1.33 -27.25 10.59
C LYS A 78 -2.18 -27.36 9.33
N LYS A 79 -2.93 -28.46 9.17
CA LYS A 79 -3.73 -28.69 7.95
C LYS A 79 -4.79 -27.59 7.74
N GLU A 80 -5.52 -27.23 8.77
CA GLU A 80 -6.56 -26.20 8.68
C GLU A 80 -5.94 -24.80 8.55
N ALA A 81 -4.79 -24.55 9.18
CA ALA A 81 -4.02 -23.30 8.99
C ALA A 81 -3.54 -23.15 7.53
N ASP A 82 -3.01 -24.20 6.91
CA ASP A 82 -2.61 -24.17 5.50
C ASP A 82 -3.83 -23.85 4.59
N ILE A 83 -5.00 -24.46 4.86
CA ILE A 83 -6.25 -24.18 4.14
C ILE A 83 -6.71 -22.73 4.38
N PHE A 84 -6.58 -22.21 5.60
CA PHE A 84 -6.90 -20.84 5.94
C PHE A 84 -6.06 -19.86 5.11
N TYR A 85 -4.72 -20.03 5.07
CA TYR A 85 -3.83 -19.16 4.30
C TYR A 85 -4.02 -19.27 2.79
N ASP A 86 -4.34 -20.44 2.25
CA ASP A 86 -4.71 -20.58 0.84
C ASP A 86 -5.99 -19.81 0.49
N LYS A 87 -6.98 -19.83 1.38
CA LYS A 87 -8.21 -19.03 1.24
C LYS A 87 -7.94 -17.54 1.44
N TRP A 88 -7.09 -17.17 2.41
CA TRP A 88 -6.66 -15.78 2.64
C TRP A 88 -6.12 -15.16 1.37
N LEU A 89 -5.09 -15.77 0.78
CA LEU A 89 -4.46 -15.29 -0.44
C LEU A 89 -5.43 -15.24 -1.63
N LYS A 90 -6.44 -16.12 -1.66
CA LYS A 90 -7.46 -16.16 -2.71
C LYS A 90 -8.53 -15.09 -2.55
N TYR A 91 -8.89 -14.74 -1.32
CA TYR A 91 -10.09 -13.92 -1.04
C TYR A 91 -9.77 -12.46 -0.73
N HIS A 92 -8.59 -12.18 -0.19
CA HIS A 92 -8.19 -10.83 0.21
C HIS A 92 -8.19 -9.85 -0.97
N THR A 93 -7.61 -10.27 -2.10
CA THR A 93 -7.52 -9.44 -3.30
C THR A 93 -8.08 -10.19 -4.50
N GLN A 94 -9.06 -9.60 -5.16
CA GLN A 94 -9.78 -10.16 -6.27
C GLN A 94 -9.90 -9.12 -7.40
N GLN A 95 -10.36 -9.52 -8.59
CA GLN A 95 -10.54 -8.61 -9.71
C GLN A 95 -11.47 -7.44 -9.38
N THR A 96 -12.50 -7.66 -8.56
CA THR A 96 -13.45 -6.64 -8.12
C THR A 96 -12.79 -5.51 -7.32
N ASP A 97 -11.73 -5.80 -6.55
CA ASP A 97 -10.94 -4.77 -5.88
C ASP A 97 -10.29 -3.82 -6.89
N ILE A 98 -9.73 -4.37 -7.96
CA ILE A 98 -9.04 -3.61 -9.00
C ILE A 98 -10.05 -2.83 -9.86
N ASP A 99 -11.18 -3.44 -10.19
CA ASP A 99 -12.28 -2.79 -10.93
C ASP A 99 -12.80 -1.58 -10.11
N SER A 100 -12.94 -1.71 -8.79
CA SER A 100 -13.36 -0.63 -7.88
C SER A 100 -12.31 0.48 -7.80
N MET A 101 -11.03 0.15 -7.60
CA MET A 101 -9.95 1.14 -7.57
C MET A 101 -9.88 1.98 -8.84
N ALA A 102 -10.02 1.34 -10.01
CA ALA A 102 -10.06 2.06 -11.29
C ALA A 102 -11.24 3.05 -11.34
N SER A 103 -12.41 2.64 -10.83
CA SER A 103 -13.60 3.49 -10.78
C SER A 103 -13.45 4.68 -9.83
N TRP A 104 -12.63 4.56 -8.79
CA TRP A 104 -12.33 5.64 -7.85
C TRP A 104 -11.26 6.62 -8.34
N GLY A 105 -10.51 6.26 -9.40
CA GLY A 105 -9.52 7.15 -10.02
C GLY A 105 -8.07 6.75 -9.82
N PHE A 106 -7.77 5.63 -9.17
CA PHE A 106 -6.41 5.11 -9.06
C PHE A 106 -5.89 4.62 -10.41
N ASN A 107 -4.59 4.82 -10.66
CA ASN A 107 -3.91 4.41 -11.89
C ASN A 107 -2.68 3.52 -11.63
N SER A 108 -2.39 3.21 -10.36
CA SER A 108 -1.28 2.33 -9.98
C SER A 108 -1.58 1.53 -8.71
N ILE A 109 -0.89 0.41 -8.57
CA ILE A 109 -0.89 -0.46 -7.39
C ILE A 109 0.57 -0.70 -7.01
N ARG A 110 0.91 -0.55 -5.73
CA ARG A 110 2.14 -1.07 -5.14
C ARG A 110 1.83 -2.41 -4.47
N LEU A 111 2.52 -3.47 -4.88
CA LEU A 111 2.30 -4.83 -4.40
C LEU A 111 3.37 -5.25 -3.41
N PRO A 112 3.11 -5.21 -2.10
CA PRO A 112 3.99 -5.74 -1.08
C PRO A 112 4.10 -7.26 -1.19
N MET A 113 5.27 -7.77 -1.58
CA MET A 113 5.54 -9.19 -1.77
C MET A 113 6.36 -9.74 -0.61
N HIS A 114 5.98 -10.93 -0.13
CA HIS A 114 6.82 -11.73 0.74
C HIS A 114 7.60 -12.74 -0.10
N TYR A 115 8.92 -12.83 0.10
CA TYR A 115 9.80 -13.68 -0.72
C TYR A 115 9.44 -15.17 -0.68
N ASP A 116 8.88 -15.67 0.46
CA ASP A 116 8.55 -17.10 0.66
C ASP A 116 7.42 -17.60 -0.25
N LEU A 117 6.67 -16.72 -0.88
CA LEU A 117 5.70 -17.07 -1.91
C LEU A 117 6.35 -17.38 -3.26
N PHE A 118 7.61 -16.99 -3.46
CA PHE A 118 8.34 -17.08 -4.73
C PHE A 118 9.51 -18.04 -4.70
N THR A 119 10.13 -18.26 -3.53
CA THR A 119 11.29 -19.16 -3.36
C THR A 119 11.35 -19.67 -1.93
N LEU A 120 11.99 -20.83 -1.73
CA LEU A 120 12.21 -21.35 -0.38
C LEU A 120 13.20 -20.49 0.40
N PRO A 121 13.11 -20.46 1.75
CA PRO A 121 14.17 -19.93 2.61
C PRO A 121 15.52 -20.58 2.28
N VAL A 122 16.61 -19.86 2.56
CA VAL A 122 17.98 -20.36 2.26
C VAL A 122 18.25 -21.70 2.91
N ASN A 123 17.80 -21.88 4.16
CA ASN A 123 18.05 -23.11 4.94
C ASN A 123 17.20 -24.31 4.46
N ASP A 124 16.10 -24.04 3.72
CA ASP A 124 15.18 -25.08 3.22
C ASP A 124 15.48 -25.50 1.77
N GLU A 125 16.48 -24.87 1.15
CA GLU A 125 16.87 -25.24 -0.22
C GLU A 125 17.46 -26.65 -0.27
N PRO A 126 16.95 -27.53 -1.16
CA PRO A 126 17.44 -28.90 -1.29
C PRO A 126 18.92 -28.98 -1.71
N VAL A 127 19.42 -27.94 -2.38
CA VAL A 127 20.79 -27.81 -2.85
C VAL A 127 21.34 -26.43 -2.49
N ALA A 128 22.35 -26.38 -1.67
CA ALA A 128 22.99 -25.13 -1.23
C ALA A 128 23.42 -24.28 -2.45
N GLY A 129 23.10 -22.97 -2.37
CA GLY A 129 23.43 -22.01 -3.42
C GLY A 129 22.57 -22.07 -4.67
N LYS A 130 21.52 -22.91 -4.72
CA LYS A 130 20.48 -22.91 -5.75
C LYS A 130 19.18 -22.27 -5.21
N ASN A 131 18.29 -21.90 -6.13
CA ASN A 131 16.99 -21.34 -5.79
C ASN A 131 15.87 -22.22 -6.35
N THR A 132 14.99 -22.67 -5.48
CA THR A 132 13.75 -23.35 -5.85
C THR A 132 12.66 -22.31 -6.03
N TRP A 133 12.16 -22.16 -7.26
CA TRP A 133 11.10 -21.22 -7.57
C TRP A 133 9.73 -21.84 -7.27
N LEU A 134 8.92 -21.13 -6.49
CA LEU A 134 7.56 -21.52 -6.12
C LEU A 134 6.56 -20.88 -7.07
N PRO A 135 5.72 -21.62 -7.78
CA PRO A 135 4.83 -21.07 -8.80
C PRO A 135 3.73 -20.17 -8.22
N LYS A 136 3.43 -20.29 -6.91
CA LYS A 136 2.31 -19.63 -6.25
C LYS A 136 2.41 -18.11 -6.32
N GLY A 137 3.51 -17.51 -5.88
CA GLY A 137 3.70 -16.07 -5.91
C GLY A 137 3.67 -15.50 -7.33
N PHE A 138 4.38 -16.16 -8.27
CA PHE A 138 4.36 -15.73 -9.67
C PHE A 138 2.94 -15.77 -10.28
N LYS A 139 2.16 -16.81 -9.97
CA LYS A 139 0.77 -16.89 -10.44
C LYS A 139 -0.09 -15.77 -9.88
N MET A 140 0.09 -15.42 -8.62
CA MET A 140 -0.65 -14.31 -7.99
C MET A 140 -0.33 -12.98 -8.67
N VAL A 141 0.95 -12.72 -8.99
CA VAL A 141 1.36 -11.52 -9.75
C VAL A 141 0.77 -11.54 -11.16
N ASP A 142 0.79 -12.69 -11.86
CA ASP A 142 0.19 -12.82 -13.21
C ASP A 142 -1.31 -12.54 -13.19
N ASP A 143 -2.04 -13.07 -12.21
CA ASP A 143 -3.49 -12.84 -12.08
C ASP A 143 -3.77 -11.34 -11.79
N LEU A 144 -3.05 -10.72 -10.85
CA LEU A 144 -3.19 -9.31 -10.56
C LEU A 144 -2.84 -8.43 -11.78
N LEU A 145 -1.76 -8.74 -12.47
CA LEU A 145 -1.33 -8.04 -13.68
C LEU A 145 -2.41 -8.10 -14.78
N LYS A 146 -3.06 -9.25 -14.94
CA LYS A 146 -4.19 -9.40 -15.87
C LYS A 146 -5.35 -8.46 -15.52
N TRP A 147 -5.68 -8.31 -14.23
CA TRP A 147 -6.74 -7.40 -13.76
C TRP A 147 -6.31 -5.93 -13.93
N CYS A 148 -5.05 -5.62 -13.65
CA CYS A 148 -4.46 -4.30 -13.87
C CYS A 148 -4.53 -3.89 -15.34
N LYS A 149 -4.17 -4.78 -16.28
CA LYS A 149 -4.26 -4.56 -17.72
C LYS A 149 -5.68 -4.19 -18.17
N LYS A 150 -6.67 -4.96 -17.69
CA LYS A 150 -8.09 -4.70 -17.99
C LYS A 150 -8.49 -3.28 -17.58
N ASN A 151 -7.97 -2.81 -16.47
CA ASN A 151 -8.32 -1.54 -15.84
C ASN A 151 -7.35 -0.38 -16.16
N LYS A 152 -6.33 -0.61 -16.97
CA LYS A 152 -5.28 0.37 -17.30
C LYS A 152 -4.54 0.92 -16.08
N ILE A 153 -4.26 0.05 -15.12
CA ILE A 153 -3.53 0.33 -13.88
C ILE A 153 -2.11 -0.21 -14.01
N TYR A 154 -1.11 0.57 -13.65
CA TYR A 154 0.27 0.10 -13.53
C TYR A 154 0.47 -0.69 -12.23
N LEU A 155 1.21 -1.80 -12.32
CA LEU A 155 1.58 -2.63 -11.18
C LEU A 155 3.06 -2.40 -10.83
N ILE A 156 3.35 -1.91 -9.63
CA ILE A 156 4.69 -1.76 -9.09
C ILE A 156 4.94 -2.94 -8.15
N LEU A 157 5.95 -3.75 -8.46
CA LEU A 157 6.35 -4.88 -7.62
C LEU A 157 7.26 -4.36 -6.51
N ASP A 158 6.90 -4.61 -5.27
CA ASP A 158 7.65 -4.22 -4.08
C ASP A 158 8.10 -5.47 -3.31
N LEU A 159 9.41 -5.61 -3.07
CA LEU A 159 9.91 -6.65 -2.18
C LEU A 159 9.83 -6.16 -0.73
N HIS A 160 8.67 -6.38 -0.13
CA HIS A 160 8.35 -5.88 1.21
C HIS A 160 8.98 -6.72 2.33
N ALA A 161 9.10 -8.03 2.12
CA ALA A 161 9.84 -8.92 3.02
C ALA A 161 10.86 -9.71 2.21
N ALA A 162 12.13 -9.38 2.37
CA ALA A 162 13.28 -10.05 1.74
C ALA A 162 13.75 -11.26 2.55
N PRO A 163 14.49 -12.21 1.94
CA PRO A 163 15.12 -13.31 2.66
C PRO A 163 15.91 -12.84 3.90
N GLY A 164 15.52 -13.32 5.08
CA GLY A 164 16.10 -12.95 6.36
C GLY A 164 15.61 -11.64 6.97
N GLY A 165 14.81 -10.86 6.23
CA GLY A 165 14.30 -9.55 6.66
C GLY A 165 15.34 -8.44 6.63
N GLN A 166 14.94 -7.25 6.16
CA GLN A 166 15.81 -6.11 5.90
C GLN A 166 15.80 -5.04 6.99
N GLY A 167 14.99 -5.19 8.04
CA GLY A 167 14.81 -4.16 9.05
C GLY A 167 14.88 -4.66 10.49
N ASN A 168 15.10 -3.74 11.43
CA ASN A 168 14.99 -3.97 12.87
C ASN A 168 13.56 -3.65 13.39
N GLU A 169 12.70 -3.01 12.61
CA GLU A 169 11.24 -3.07 12.82
C GLU A 169 10.74 -4.39 12.26
N LEU A 170 10.58 -5.37 13.15
CA LEU A 170 10.46 -6.78 12.78
C LEU A 170 9.18 -7.10 11.98
N ALA A 171 8.09 -6.39 12.27
CA ALA A 171 6.78 -6.63 11.64
C ALA A 171 6.78 -6.31 10.14
N ILE A 172 7.45 -5.23 9.75
CA ILE A 172 7.47 -4.72 8.37
C ILE A 172 8.04 -5.75 7.39
N SER A 173 9.09 -6.47 7.78
CA SER A 173 9.76 -7.44 6.92
C SER A 173 9.59 -8.90 7.33
N ASP A 174 8.65 -9.17 8.24
CA ASP A 174 8.41 -10.50 8.84
C ASP A 174 9.70 -11.15 9.37
N ARG A 175 10.60 -10.30 9.91
CA ARG A 175 11.92 -10.77 10.33
C ARG A 175 11.85 -11.61 11.59
N ASN A 176 12.47 -12.80 11.56
CA ASN A 176 12.80 -13.56 12.76
C ASN A 176 14.16 -13.09 13.32
N PRO A 177 14.22 -12.50 14.52
CA PRO A 177 15.47 -12.01 15.08
C PRO A 177 16.45 -13.12 15.49
N ASP A 178 15.98 -14.37 15.63
CA ASP A 178 16.79 -15.52 15.96
C ASP A 178 17.53 -16.12 14.74
N GLU A 179 17.17 -15.64 13.53
CA GLU A 179 17.78 -16.05 12.27
C GLU A 179 18.66 -14.92 11.68
N PRO A 180 19.67 -15.26 10.86
CA PRO A 180 20.49 -14.24 10.21
C PRO A 180 19.66 -13.35 9.27
N SER A 181 19.73 -12.03 9.49
CA SER A 181 19.05 -11.04 8.66
C SER A 181 19.62 -11.00 7.23
N LEU A 182 18.95 -10.24 6.34
CA LEU A 182 19.47 -9.91 5.01
C LEU A 182 20.89 -9.36 5.05
N TRP A 183 21.20 -8.53 6.05
CA TRP A 183 22.51 -7.86 6.18
C TRP A 183 23.59 -8.76 6.76
N GLN A 184 23.24 -9.74 7.57
CA GLN A 184 24.14 -10.68 8.21
C GLN A 184 24.45 -11.92 7.34
N SER A 185 23.64 -12.19 6.31
CA SER A 185 23.75 -13.38 5.46
C SER A 185 23.99 -13.04 4.00
N ARG A 186 25.16 -13.40 3.48
CA ARG A 186 25.47 -13.29 2.05
C ARG A 186 24.51 -14.13 1.20
N ALA A 187 24.11 -15.31 1.69
CA ALA A 187 23.19 -16.20 0.99
C ALA A 187 21.79 -15.56 0.86
N ASN A 188 21.29 -14.86 1.89
CA ASN A 188 20.04 -14.11 1.80
C ASN A 188 20.12 -12.98 0.76
N GLN A 189 21.25 -12.24 0.73
CA GLN A 189 21.48 -11.21 -0.30
C GLN A 189 21.53 -11.81 -1.71
N ASP A 190 22.23 -12.93 -1.92
CA ASP A 190 22.35 -13.58 -3.21
C ASP A 190 21.00 -14.11 -3.69
N LYS A 191 20.18 -14.67 -2.79
CA LYS A 191 18.78 -15.07 -3.06
C LYS A 191 17.91 -13.88 -3.44
N THR A 192 18.03 -12.75 -2.76
CA THR A 192 17.33 -11.50 -3.10
C THR A 192 17.67 -11.02 -4.51
N VAL A 193 18.96 -11.02 -4.86
CA VAL A 193 19.41 -10.66 -6.23
C VAL A 193 18.87 -11.63 -7.27
N ALA A 194 18.87 -12.94 -6.99
CA ALA A 194 18.35 -13.95 -7.90
C ALA A 194 16.83 -13.84 -8.08
N LEU A 195 16.08 -13.57 -7.02
CA LEU A 195 14.63 -13.36 -7.09
C LEU A 195 14.29 -12.17 -8.00
N TRP A 196 14.96 -11.03 -7.83
CA TRP A 196 14.75 -9.87 -8.70
C TRP A 196 15.09 -10.14 -10.16
N LYS A 197 16.17 -10.90 -10.42
CA LYS A 197 16.50 -11.31 -11.79
C LYS A 197 15.41 -12.19 -12.40
N GLU A 198 14.84 -13.11 -11.63
CA GLU A 198 13.77 -14.01 -12.12
C GLU A 198 12.46 -13.25 -12.37
N LEU A 199 12.07 -12.34 -11.45
CA LEU A 199 10.92 -11.45 -11.64
C LEU A 199 11.11 -10.56 -12.88
N ALA A 200 12.24 -9.89 -12.99
CA ALA A 200 12.54 -9.02 -14.12
C ALA A 200 12.56 -9.79 -15.45
N LYS A 201 13.16 -10.98 -15.49
CA LYS A 201 13.14 -11.86 -16.67
C LYS A 201 11.71 -12.20 -17.10
N ARG A 202 10.83 -12.52 -16.14
CA ARG A 202 9.44 -12.88 -16.41
C ARG A 202 8.65 -11.70 -17.00
N TYR A 203 8.87 -10.50 -16.50
CA TYR A 203 8.08 -9.32 -16.82
C TYR A 203 8.77 -8.31 -17.74
N ALA A 204 9.96 -8.58 -18.29
CA ALA A 204 10.79 -7.67 -19.09
C ALA A 204 10.04 -6.99 -20.24
N ASN A 205 9.03 -7.64 -20.81
CA ASN A 205 8.26 -7.14 -21.97
C ASN A 205 6.82 -6.78 -21.60
N GLU A 206 6.52 -6.57 -20.31
CA GLU A 206 5.19 -6.34 -19.82
C GLU A 206 4.98 -4.86 -19.43
N PRO A 207 4.42 -4.03 -20.32
CA PRO A 207 4.37 -2.59 -20.11
C PRO A 207 3.46 -2.14 -18.98
N TYR A 208 2.59 -3.01 -18.47
CA TYR A 208 1.75 -2.70 -17.30
C TYR A 208 2.45 -2.94 -15.96
N ILE A 209 3.65 -3.51 -15.95
CA ILE A 209 4.55 -3.38 -14.81
C ILE A 209 5.06 -1.93 -14.81
N GLY A 210 4.71 -1.15 -13.79
CA GLY A 210 5.14 0.24 -13.63
C GLY A 210 6.59 0.38 -13.20
N GLY A 211 7.13 -0.66 -12.58
CA GLY A 211 8.52 -0.73 -12.14
C GLY A 211 8.71 -1.70 -10.97
N TYR A 212 9.95 -1.72 -10.47
CA TYR A 212 10.42 -2.59 -9.40
C TYR A 212 10.88 -1.75 -8.21
N ASP A 213 10.14 -1.83 -7.10
CA ASP A 213 10.52 -1.26 -5.81
C ASP A 213 11.33 -2.31 -5.07
N ILE A 214 12.66 -2.18 -5.15
CA ILE A 214 13.53 -3.34 -4.99
C ILE A 214 13.77 -3.78 -3.57
N LEU A 215 13.43 -2.95 -2.57
CA LEU A 215 13.48 -3.34 -1.16
C LEU A 215 12.74 -2.30 -0.31
N ASN A 216 11.66 -2.72 0.33
CA ASN A 216 10.88 -1.88 1.23
C ASN A 216 11.65 -1.55 2.52
N GLU A 217 11.51 -0.34 2.99
CA GLU A 217 11.82 0.18 4.33
C GLU A 217 12.99 -0.48 5.05
N THR A 218 14.17 -0.46 4.45
CA THR A 218 15.37 -0.76 5.23
C THR A 218 15.40 0.16 6.45
N ASN A 219 15.50 -0.44 7.63
CA ASN A 219 15.68 0.28 8.89
C ASN A 219 16.72 -0.47 9.71
N TRP A 220 18.01 -0.21 9.39
CA TRP A 220 19.14 -0.96 9.91
C TRP A 220 20.33 -0.06 10.26
N GLY A 221 20.84 -0.19 11.48
CA GLY A 221 22.08 0.46 11.89
C GLY A 221 23.29 -0.31 11.36
N PHE A 222 23.91 0.20 10.30
CA PHE A 222 25.09 -0.44 9.70
C PHE A 222 26.36 -0.18 10.47
N ASP A 223 26.65 1.10 10.77
CA ASP A 223 27.87 1.56 11.38
C ASP A 223 27.64 2.26 12.73
N ASN A 224 26.41 2.54 13.11
CA ASN A 224 26.04 3.23 14.34
C ASN A 224 25.22 2.35 15.29
N PRO A 225 25.82 1.69 16.29
CA PRO A 225 25.07 0.87 17.25
C PRO A 225 24.01 1.64 18.07
N GLY A 226 24.15 2.96 18.18
CA GLY A 226 23.18 3.83 18.86
C GLY A 226 21.96 4.22 18.01
N ASP A 227 21.94 3.81 16.75
CA ASP A 227 20.85 4.07 15.79
C ASP A 227 20.42 2.77 15.10
N PRO A 228 19.73 1.87 15.82
CA PRO A 228 19.42 0.54 15.33
C PRO A 228 18.51 0.55 14.07
N HIS A 229 17.81 1.64 13.83
CA HIS A 229 16.90 1.80 12.69
C HIS A 229 17.52 2.63 11.54
N GLY A 230 18.78 3.06 11.65
CA GLY A 230 19.49 3.75 10.56
C GLY A 230 18.95 5.14 10.19
N LEU A 231 18.21 5.79 11.10
CA LEU A 231 17.63 7.13 10.87
C LEU A 231 18.71 8.19 10.63
N ASN A 232 19.83 8.08 11.32
CA ASN A 232 20.95 9.03 11.27
C ASN A 232 22.24 8.40 10.71
N GLU A 233 22.13 7.23 10.05
CA GLU A 233 23.26 6.57 9.40
C GLU A 233 23.91 7.52 8.39
N LYS A 234 25.25 7.70 8.51
CA LYS A 234 25.95 8.66 7.66
C LYS A 234 26.30 8.13 6.28
N GLN A 235 26.43 6.83 6.16
CA GLN A 235 26.76 6.14 4.92
C GLN A 235 26.06 4.79 4.86
N ASN A 236 25.15 4.63 3.94
CA ASN A 236 24.42 3.39 3.73
C ASN A 236 25.11 2.49 2.69
N ILE A 237 26.42 2.24 2.85
CA ILE A 237 27.24 1.50 1.89
C ILE A 237 26.73 0.06 1.64
N PRO A 238 26.35 -0.74 2.67
CA PRO A 238 25.82 -2.08 2.43
C PRO A 238 24.53 -2.07 1.62
N LEU A 239 23.60 -1.14 1.92
CA LEU A 239 22.36 -0.96 1.19
C LEU A 239 22.62 -0.59 -0.29
N ARG A 240 23.47 0.43 -0.51
CA ARG A 240 23.85 0.86 -1.86
C ARG A 240 24.49 -0.28 -2.66
N ASN A 241 25.38 -1.05 -2.06
CA ASN A 241 26.05 -2.16 -2.73
C ASN A 241 25.07 -3.27 -3.12
N LEU A 242 24.11 -3.59 -2.26
CA LEU A 242 23.06 -4.55 -2.58
C LEU A 242 22.18 -4.05 -3.73
N PHE A 243 21.77 -2.79 -3.71
CA PHE A 243 20.96 -2.18 -4.77
C PHE A 243 21.66 -2.17 -6.12
N ILE A 244 22.97 -1.88 -6.15
CA ILE A 244 23.76 -1.97 -7.38
C ILE A 244 23.80 -3.40 -7.93
N ARG A 245 23.92 -4.41 -7.04
CA ARG A 245 23.91 -5.82 -7.45
C ARG A 245 22.55 -6.22 -8.01
N ILE A 246 21.46 -5.84 -7.35
CA ILE A 246 20.09 -6.11 -7.81
C ILE A 246 19.87 -5.42 -9.16
N THR A 247 20.17 -4.13 -9.27
CA THR A 247 20.04 -3.37 -10.53
C THR A 247 20.79 -4.04 -11.68
N LYS A 248 22.04 -4.44 -11.47
CA LYS A 248 22.83 -5.15 -12.50
C LYS A 248 22.16 -6.45 -12.93
N ALA A 249 21.67 -7.23 -11.99
CA ALA A 249 21.00 -8.50 -12.30
C ALA A 249 19.69 -8.29 -13.08
N ILE A 250 18.91 -7.26 -12.71
CA ILE A 250 17.71 -6.84 -13.47
C ILE A 250 18.11 -6.43 -14.89
N ARG A 251 19.11 -5.55 -15.07
CA ARG A 251 19.51 -5.01 -16.37
C ARG A 251 20.11 -6.05 -17.33
N GLU A 252 20.54 -7.21 -16.82
CA GLU A 252 20.92 -8.34 -17.67
C GLU A 252 19.73 -8.92 -18.47
N VAL A 253 18.49 -8.76 -17.97
CA VAL A 253 17.29 -9.37 -18.54
C VAL A 253 16.20 -8.35 -18.90
N ASP A 254 16.21 -7.17 -18.26
CA ASP A 254 15.21 -6.12 -18.43
C ASP A 254 15.88 -4.73 -18.47
N ARG A 255 15.71 -4.02 -19.58
CA ARG A 255 16.23 -2.66 -19.79
C ARG A 255 15.14 -1.59 -19.82
N ASN A 256 13.87 -2.00 -19.66
CA ASN A 256 12.70 -1.15 -19.86
C ASN A 256 12.19 -0.53 -18.57
N HIS A 257 12.08 -1.33 -17.52
CA HIS A 257 11.34 -0.92 -16.32
C HIS A 257 12.15 0.03 -15.42
N ILE A 258 11.42 0.93 -14.81
CA ILE A 258 11.89 1.80 -13.71
C ILE A 258 12.28 0.93 -12.52
N ILE A 259 13.35 1.32 -11.84
CA ILE A 259 13.70 0.78 -10.52
C ILE A 259 13.51 1.89 -9.50
N PHE A 260 12.66 1.63 -8.50
CA PHE A 260 12.47 2.50 -7.36
C PHE A 260 13.48 2.12 -6.27
N LEU A 261 14.08 3.14 -5.67
CA LEU A 261 15.08 3.00 -4.62
C LEU A 261 14.54 3.62 -3.34
N GLU A 262 14.61 2.88 -2.26
CA GLU A 262 14.30 3.38 -0.92
C GLU A 262 15.58 3.61 -0.11
N GLY A 263 15.60 4.68 0.66
CA GLY A 263 16.69 4.93 1.61
C GLY A 263 16.62 4.00 2.82
N ASN A 264 17.63 4.05 3.68
CA ASN A 264 17.57 3.50 5.02
C ASN A 264 16.62 4.32 5.91
N GLY A 265 16.41 3.94 7.16
CA GLY A 265 15.57 4.69 8.09
C GLY A 265 14.16 4.88 7.56
N TYR A 266 13.48 3.78 7.20
CA TYR A 266 12.12 3.76 6.66
C TYR A 266 11.99 4.59 5.37
N ALA A 267 12.84 4.30 4.39
CA ALA A 267 12.90 4.99 3.09
C ALA A 267 13.26 6.49 3.14
N ASN A 268 13.81 6.99 4.24
CA ASN A 268 14.03 8.43 4.44
C ASN A 268 15.50 8.86 4.49
N ASN A 269 16.45 7.94 4.76
CA ASN A 269 17.86 8.24 4.85
C ASN A 269 18.65 7.82 3.60
N TYR A 270 19.01 8.79 2.77
CA TYR A 270 19.72 8.61 1.50
C TYR A 270 21.23 8.92 1.57
N ASN A 271 21.79 9.10 2.78
CA ASN A 271 23.21 9.36 2.95
C ASN A 271 24.04 8.22 2.34
N GLY A 272 25.00 8.55 1.49
CA GLY A 272 25.87 7.56 0.82
C GLY A 272 25.25 6.80 -0.35
N MET A 273 24.00 7.08 -0.72
CA MET A 273 23.32 6.41 -1.83
C MET A 273 23.70 6.96 -3.21
N PHE A 274 24.41 8.08 -3.28
CA PHE A 274 24.83 8.73 -4.53
C PHE A 274 26.34 8.58 -4.76
N PRO A 275 26.85 8.70 -6.04
CA PRO A 275 26.09 8.98 -7.25
C PRO A 275 25.23 7.81 -7.72
N LEU A 276 24.26 8.10 -8.60
CA LEU A 276 23.41 7.10 -9.24
C LEU A 276 24.24 6.18 -10.16
N TRP A 277 23.75 4.95 -10.39
CA TRP A 277 24.44 3.90 -11.16
C TRP A 277 23.64 3.39 -12.37
N ASP A 278 22.43 3.91 -12.56
CA ASP A 278 21.54 3.57 -13.67
C ASP A 278 20.71 4.81 -14.04
N ASN A 279 20.24 4.90 -15.29
CA ASN A 279 19.54 6.07 -15.80
C ASN A 279 18.02 6.00 -15.66
N ASN A 280 17.48 4.86 -15.23
CA ASN A 280 16.04 4.64 -15.09
C ASN A 280 15.67 4.33 -13.63
N LEU A 281 16.18 5.17 -12.71
CA LEU A 281 15.97 5.10 -11.28
C LEU A 281 15.01 6.20 -10.81
N VAL A 282 14.16 5.87 -9.84
CA VAL A 282 13.29 6.81 -9.12
C VAL A 282 13.61 6.72 -7.63
N MET A 283 13.66 7.86 -6.96
CA MET A 283 13.84 7.92 -5.52
C MET A 283 12.47 7.80 -4.85
N SER A 284 12.24 6.70 -4.14
CA SER A 284 11.05 6.44 -3.35
C SER A 284 11.27 6.91 -1.90
N PHE A 285 10.31 7.59 -1.31
CA PHE A 285 10.36 7.96 0.11
C PHE A 285 8.99 7.75 0.76
N HIS A 286 8.97 7.61 2.08
CA HIS A 286 7.76 7.41 2.87
C HIS A 286 7.49 8.62 3.76
N LYS A 287 6.21 8.92 3.96
CA LYS A 287 5.78 10.08 4.76
C LYS A 287 4.53 9.73 5.56
N TYR A 288 4.65 9.82 6.87
CA TYR A 288 3.54 9.60 7.81
C TYR A 288 3.53 10.67 8.90
N GLY A 289 2.37 11.01 9.44
CA GLY A 289 2.17 11.72 10.70
C GLY A 289 3.02 12.98 10.95
N ASN A 290 3.44 13.69 9.91
CA ASN A 290 4.07 15.01 10.00
C ASN A 290 3.29 16.03 9.16
N PHE A 291 3.58 17.33 9.28
CA PHE A 291 2.88 18.37 8.53
C PHE A 291 2.93 18.17 7.02
N SER A 292 1.83 18.50 6.34
CA SER A 292 1.73 18.47 4.88
C SER A 292 2.21 19.78 4.27
N THR A 293 3.48 20.13 4.52
CA THR A 293 4.12 21.37 4.05
C THR A 293 5.38 21.05 3.24
N LYS A 294 5.80 22.01 2.40
CA LYS A 294 6.96 21.85 1.53
C LYS A 294 8.26 21.64 2.31
N GLU A 295 8.36 22.24 3.49
CA GLU A 295 9.52 22.11 4.38
C GLU A 295 9.76 20.66 4.78
N THR A 296 8.70 19.87 4.99
CA THR A 296 8.81 18.47 5.41
C THR A 296 9.34 17.53 4.32
N ILE A 297 9.33 17.97 3.07
CA ILE A 297 9.87 17.23 1.91
C ILE A 297 11.05 17.94 1.24
N GLN A 298 11.55 19.05 1.81
CA GLN A 298 12.57 19.90 1.17
C GLN A 298 13.88 19.14 0.91
N ASN A 299 14.28 18.25 1.76
CA ASN A 299 15.47 17.40 1.58
C ASN A 299 15.35 16.53 0.31
N PHE A 300 14.19 15.94 0.04
CA PHE A 300 13.93 15.14 -1.16
C PHE A 300 13.91 16.02 -2.41
N LEU A 301 13.28 17.20 -2.34
CA LEU A 301 13.32 18.17 -3.44
C LEU A 301 14.76 18.65 -3.76
N ASN A 302 15.61 18.76 -2.75
CA ASN A 302 17.02 19.07 -2.91
C ASN A 302 17.77 17.92 -3.61
N TYR A 303 17.52 16.64 -3.21
CA TYR A 303 18.07 15.47 -3.90
C TYR A 303 17.62 15.41 -5.37
N ARG A 304 16.31 15.58 -5.62
CA ARG A 304 15.75 15.64 -6.98
C ARG A 304 16.50 16.66 -7.85
N THR A 305 16.74 17.85 -7.31
CA THR A 305 17.40 18.92 -8.03
C THR A 305 18.89 18.65 -8.25
N LYS A 306 19.58 18.18 -7.20
CA LYS A 306 21.02 17.94 -7.25
C LYS A 306 21.40 16.76 -8.14
N TYR A 307 20.60 15.71 -8.16
CA TYR A 307 20.93 14.47 -8.87
C TYR A 307 20.09 14.23 -10.12
N ASN A 308 19.19 15.16 -10.45
CA ASN A 308 18.30 15.08 -11.62
C ASN A 308 17.54 13.74 -11.67
N ILE A 309 16.87 13.36 -10.57
CA ILE A 309 16.13 12.12 -10.37
C ILE A 309 14.69 12.41 -10.01
N PRO A 310 13.68 11.67 -10.54
CA PRO A 310 12.30 11.83 -10.10
C PRO A 310 12.10 11.31 -8.66
N LEU A 311 11.06 11.84 -8.02
CA LEU A 311 10.60 11.40 -6.71
C LEU A 311 9.28 10.64 -6.84
N TRP A 312 9.07 9.72 -5.93
CA TRP A 312 7.80 9.04 -5.70
C TRP A 312 7.57 8.87 -4.21
N LEU A 313 6.37 9.22 -3.73
CA LEU A 313 5.93 8.89 -2.38
C LEU A 313 5.45 7.44 -2.41
N GLY A 314 6.38 6.50 -2.13
CA GLY A 314 6.15 5.06 -2.25
C GLY A 314 5.15 4.54 -1.23
N GLU A 315 5.09 5.22 -0.07
CA GLU A 315 4.16 4.86 0.98
C GLU A 315 3.75 6.06 1.82
N SER A 316 2.45 6.15 2.12
CA SER A 316 1.87 7.19 2.97
C SER A 316 0.46 6.80 3.37
N GLY A 317 -0.11 7.44 4.39
CA GLY A 317 -1.49 7.16 4.82
C GLY A 317 -1.68 7.20 6.33
N GLU A 318 -2.57 6.34 6.83
CA GLU A 318 -2.81 6.09 8.25
C GLU A 318 -3.12 7.35 9.07
N ASN A 319 -3.88 8.25 8.49
CA ASN A 319 -4.25 9.54 9.07
C ASN A 319 -5.69 9.89 8.66
N SER A 320 -6.11 11.12 8.93
CA SER A 320 -7.43 11.64 8.57
C SER A 320 -7.55 12.04 7.10
N ASN A 321 -8.78 12.19 6.63
CA ASN A 321 -9.10 12.70 5.29
C ASN A 321 -8.50 14.08 5.03
N THR A 322 -8.50 14.97 6.02
CA THR A 322 -7.86 16.30 5.91
C THR A 322 -6.37 16.16 5.61
N TRP A 323 -5.67 15.29 6.33
CA TRP A 323 -4.26 15.03 6.08
C TRP A 323 -4.02 14.40 4.70
N PHE A 324 -4.87 13.46 4.28
CA PHE A 324 -4.80 12.83 2.96
C PHE A 324 -4.90 13.87 1.85
N THR A 325 -5.95 14.70 1.87
CA THR A 325 -6.16 15.78 0.91
C THR A 325 -4.96 16.72 0.81
N ASN A 326 -4.44 17.16 1.95
CA ASN A 326 -3.33 18.11 2.00
C ASN A 326 -2.00 17.49 1.55
N THR A 327 -1.74 16.24 1.93
CA THR A 327 -0.50 15.55 1.53
C THR A 327 -0.52 15.21 0.04
N ILE A 328 -1.63 14.71 -0.50
CA ILE A 328 -1.76 14.45 -1.94
C ILE A 328 -1.58 15.74 -2.74
N LYS A 329 -2.23 16.83 -2.29
CA LYS A 329 -2.04 18.14 -2.93
C LYS A 329 -0.58 18.59 -2.90
N LEU A 330 0.11 18.45 -1.76
CA LEU A 330 1.55 18.76 -1.66
C LEU A 330 2.38 17.94 -2.66
N MET A 331 2.10 16.64 -2.81
CA MET A 331 2.81 15.78 -3.76
C MET A 331 2.56 16.22 -5.20
N GLU A 332 1.30 16.35 -5.60
CA GLU A 332 0.96 16.67 -7.00
C GLU A 332 1.35 18.10 -7.40
N ASP A 333 1.31 19.06 -6.48
CA ASP A 333 1.84 20.43 -6.70
C ASP A 333 3.37 20.45 -6.91
N ASN A 334 4.06 19.36 -6.59
CA ASN A 334 5.49 19.20 -6.80
C ASN A 334 5.83 18.09 -7.82
N ASP A 335 4.90 17.67 -8.67
CA ASP A 335 5.06 16.62 -9.69
C ASP A 335 5.57 15.28 -9.09
N ILE A 336 5.05 14.90 -7.93
CA ILE A 336 5.39 13.67 -7.22
C ILE A 336 4.18 12.74 -7.24
N GLY A 337 4.33 11.55 -7.83
CA GLY A 337 3.37 10.47 -7.71
C GLY A 337 3.36 9.89 -6.29
N TRP A 338 2.30 9.16 -5.95
CA TRP A 338 2.08 8.66 -4.61
C TRP A 338 1.42 7.28 -4.60
N SER A 339 1.65 6.51 -3.53
CA SER A 339 0.97 5.26 -3.21
C SER A 339 0.52 5.31 -1.75
N TRP A 340 -0.77 5.14 -1.53
CA TRP A 340 -1.34 5.22 -0.18
C TRP A 340 -1.33 3.86 0.50
N TRP A 341 -1.05 3.81 1.77
CA TRP A 341 -1.09 2.64 2.62
C TRP A 341 -2.35 2.68 3.46
N GLN A 342 -3.30 1.78 3.33
CA GLN A 342 -3.41 0.67 2.40
C GLN A 342 -4.86 0.53 1.92
N LEU A 343 -5.11 -0.39 0.96
CA LEU A 343 -6.45 -0.53 0.38
C LEU A 343 -7.48 -0.98 1.41
N LYS A 344 -7.17 -2.00 2.23
CA LYS A 344 -8.10 -2.56 3.22
C LYS A 344 -7.39 -3.05 4.48
N LYS A 345 -7.99 -2.77 5.63
CA LYS A 345 -7.62 -3.27 6.96
C LYS A 345 -8.79 -3.09 7.93
N MET A 346 -8.66 -3.50 9.17
CA MET A 346 -9.56 -3.09 10.25
C MET A 346 -9.38 -1.61 10.56
N GLY A 347 -10.48 -0.86 10.73
CA GLY A 347 -10.50 0.59 10.98
C GLY A 347 -10.81 1.43 9.75
N ILE A 348 -11.06 2.73 9.97
CA ILE A 348 -11.75 3.64 9.05
C ILE A 348 -10.83 4.46 8.11
N ASN A 349 -9.52 4.45 8.32
CA ASN A 349 -8.58 5.34 7.61
C ASN A 349 -8.02 4.74 6.30
N ASN A 350 -8.82 3.92 5.66
CA ASN A 350 -8.56 3.28 4.36
C ASN A 350 -9.87 3.17 3.56
N PRO A 351 -9.82 2.98 2.24
CA PRO A 351 -11.03 2.90 1.41
C PRO A 351 -11.97 1.76 1.80
N LEU A 352 -11.43 0.61 2.25
CA LEU A 352 -12.19 -0.59 2.56
C LEU A 352 -11.89 -1.05 3.99
N GLU A 353 -12.89 -0.96 4.87
CA GLU A 353 -12.75 -1.47 6.23
C GLU A 353 -13.14 -2.95 6.29
N ILE A 354 -12.29 -3.76 6.91
CA ILE A 354 -12.57 -5.14 7.25
C ILE A 354 -13.25 -5.15 8.62
N GLU A 355 -14.53 -5.50 8.66
CA GLU A 355 -15.23 -5.64 9.96
C GLU A 355 -14.65 -6.81 10.74
N LYS A 356 -14.53 -6.61 12.06
CA LYS A 356 -14.17 -7.70 12.97
C LYS A 356 -15.24 -8.78 12.94
N PRO A 357 -14.88 -10.06 12.74
CA PRO A 357 -15.88 -11.12 12.83
C PRO A 357 -16.43 -11.24 14.24
N LYS A 358 -17.60 -11.85 14.36
CA LYS A 358 -18.20 -12.13 15.67
C LYS A 358 -17.18 -12.87 16.55
N ASP A 359 -17.14 -12.52 17.82
CA ASP A 359 -16.29 -13.12 18.85
C ASP A 359 -14.77 -12.97 18.59
N TYR A 360 -14.35 -12.06 17.68
CA TYR A 360 -12.93 -11.82 17.38
C TYR A 360 -12.09 -11.45 18.61
N GLY A 361 -12.70 -10.84 19.61
CA GLY A 361 -12.06 -10.55 20.90
C GLY A 361 -11.57 -11.80 21.64
N LEU A 362 -12.23 -12.95 21.49
CA LEU A 362 -11.78 -14.23 22.05
C LEU A 362 -10.49 -14.72 21.36
N PHE A 363 -10.40 -14.56 20.03
CA PHE A 363 -9.19 -14.87 19.28
C PHE A 363 -8.02 -13.97 19.67
N ILE A 364 -8.25 -12.65 19.83
CA ILE A 364 -7.24 -11.72 20.35
C ILE A 364 -6.77 -12.12 21.74
N ALA A 365 -7.70 -12.47 22.66
CA ALA A 365 -7.36 -12.90 24.02
C ALA A 365 -6.55 -14.20 24.02
N TYR A 366 -6.88 -15.15 23.14
CA TYR A 366 -6.09 -16.37 22.93
C TYR A 366 -4.66 -16.02 22.43
N CYS A 367 -4.55 -15.19 21.42
CA CYS A 367 -3.26 -14.78 20.87
C CYS A 367 -2.37 -14.04 21.89
N LYS A 368 -2.97 -13.42 22.92
CA LYS A 368 -2.27 -12.77 24.05
C LYS A 368 -1.93 -13.74 25.18
N ASP A 369 -2.18 -15.04 25.03
CA ASP A 369 -2.06 -16.06 26.08
C ASP A 369 -2.85 -15.72 27.37
N SER A 370 -3.90 -14.88 27.24
CA SER A 370 -4.74 -14.45 28.37
C SER A 370 -6.01 -15.31 28.55
N SER A 371 -6.32 -16.18 27.60
CA SER A 371 -7.41 -17.13 27.66
C SER A 371 -7.14 -18.36 26.79
N THR A 372 -7.90 -19.43 27.03
CA THR A 372 -7.98 -20.58 26.11
C THR A 372 -9.11 -20.36 25.12
N LEU A 373 -8.97 -20.89 23.92
CA LEU A 373 -10.00 -20.88 22.87
C LEU A 373 -10.15 -22.29 22.31
N ASN A 374 -11.37 -22.76 22.17
CA ASN A 374 -11.66 -24.07 21.58
C ASN A 374 -11.32 -24.04 20.08
N PRO A 375 -10.63 -25.05 19.52
CA PRO A 375 -10.29 -25.08 18.10
C PRO A 375 -11.49 -24.90 17.15
N GLY A 376 -12.67 -25.43 17.50
CA GLY A 376 -13.88 -25.26 16.70
C GLY A 376 -14.36 -23.80 16.66
N GLU A 377 -14.42 -23.14 17.82
CA GLU A 377 -14.73 -21.71 17.92
C GLU A 377 -13.69 -20.85 17.20
N GLY A 378 -12.40 -21.19 17.35
CA GLY A 378 -11.32 -20.53 16.62
C GLY A 378 -11.49 -20.64 15.10
N GLN A 379 -11.86 -21.82 14.61
CA GLN A 379 -12.13 -22.04 13.18
C GLN A 379 -13.33 -21.22 12.68
N GLU A 380 -14.40 -21.07 13.50
CA GLU A 380 -15.55 -20.24 13.15
C GLU A 380 -15.17 -18.76 13.05
N ILE A 381 -14.41 -18.24 14.01
CA ILE A 381 -13.90 -16.86 14.00
C ILE A 381 -13.02 -16.60 12.76
N LEU A 382 -12.08 -17.51 12.47
CA LEU A 382 -11.20 -17.40 11.30
C LEU A 382 -11.96 -17.52 9.98
N ASN A 383 -12.99 -18.36 9.89
CA ASN A 383 -13.88 -18.39 8.73
C ASN A 383 -14.67 -17.07 8.57
N GLY A 384 -15.11 -16.47 9.68
CA GLY A 384 -15.70 -15.13 9.69
C GLY A 384 -14.75 -14.09 9.15
N LEU A 385 -13.47 -14.12 9.54
CA LEU A 385 -12.44 -13.22 9.02
C LEU A 385 -12.22 -13.43 7.51
N LEU A 386 -12.14 -14.68 7.03
CA LEU A 386 -12.05 -15.01 5.60
C LEU A 386 -13.26 -14.51 4.79
N ASN A 387 -14.42 -14.43 5.41
CA ASN A 387 -15.60 -13.84 4.78
C ASN A 387 -15.47 -12.31 4.71
N ASN A 388 -15.04 -11.69 5.79
CA ASN A 388 -15.01 -10.23 5.94
C ASN A 388 -13.86 -9.56 5.16
N ILE A 389 -12.80 -10.28 4.77
CA ILE A 389 -11.73 -9.71 3.92
C ILE A 389 -12.15 -9.56 2.45
N ARG A 390 -13.28 -10.12 2.03
CA ARG A 390 -13.80 -9.97 0.67
C ARG A 390 -14.40 -8.59 0.47
N ILE A 391 -14.17 -7.97 -0.69
CA ILE A 391 -14.66 -6.61 -0.96
C ILE A 391 -16.18 -6.47 -0.83
N GLU A 392 -16.93 -7.50 -1.19
CA GLU A 392 -18.41 -7.49 -1.07
C GLU A 392 -18.91 -7.40 0.37
N ASN A 393 -18.05 -7.68 1.35
CA ASN A 393 -18.35 -7.64 2.79
C ASN A 393 -17.56 -6.53 3.51
N ASN A 394 -16.77 -5.73 2.79
CA ASN A 394 -16.10 -4.59 3.40
C ASN A 394 -17.03 -3.38 3.50
N ILE A 395 -16.81 -2.53 4.48
CA ILE A 395 -17.42 -1.20 4.52
C ILE A 395 -16.61 -0.28 3.60
N TYR A 396 -17.28 0.30 2.60
CA TYR A 396 -16.65 1.28 1.72
C TYR A 396 -16.72 2.69 2.31
N HIS A 397 -15.57 3.24 2.64
CA HIS A 397 -15.40 4.62 3.11
C HIS A 397 -15.28 5.58 1.92
N LYS A 398 -16.43 6.01 1.39
CA LYS A 398 -16.48 6.95 0.26
C LYS A 398 -15.90 8.33 0.57
N ASP A 399 -15.92 8.75 1.83
CA ASP A 399 -15.31 9.98 2.32
C ASP A 399 -13.78 9.93 2.17
N VAL A 400 -13.16 8.75 2.38
CA VAL A 400 -11.71 8.53 2.17
C VAL A 400 -11.35 8.72 0.70
N THR A 401 -12.05 8.06 -0.23
CA THR A 401 -11.76 8.20 -1.67
C THR A 401 -12.10 9.60 -2.18
N ASP A 402 -13.13 10.24 -1.66
CA ASP A 402 -13.49 11.62 -1.96
C ASP A 402 -12.37 12.59 -1.53
N ALA A 403 -11.80 12.40 -0.34
CA ALA A 403 -10.67 13.18 0.16
C ALA A 403 -9.41 13.01 -0.70
N MET A 404 -9.16 11.80 -1.21
CA MET A 404 -7.99 11.50 -2.03
C MET A 404 -8.06 12.08 -3.45
N PHE A 405 -9.26 12.31 -3.99
CA PHE A 405 -9.43 12.73 -5.38
C PHE A 405 -10.14 14.08 -5.52
N ARG A 406 -11.45 14.16 -5.22
CA ARG A 406 -12.22 15.38 -5.45
C ARG A 406 -11.75 16.54 -4.58
N GLN A 407 -11.59 16.30 -3.28
CA GLN A 407 -11.22 17.34 -2.32
C GLN A 407 -9.82 17.92 -2.56
N VAL A 408 -8.92 17.20 -3.21
CA VAL A 408 -7.58 17.70 -3.56
C VAL A 408 -7.66 18.96 -4.43
N TYR A 409 -8.69 19.05 -5.30
CA TYR A 409 -8.84 20.13 -6.28
C TYR A 409 -10.12 20.94 -6.12
N SER A 410 -11.02 20.59 -5.19
CA SER A 410 -12.32 21.22 -5.02
C SER A 410 -12.63 21.52 -3.56
N THR A 411 -13.23 22.68 -3.32
CA THR A 411 -13.82 23.08 -2.03
C THR A 411 -15.34 22.87 -2.01
N SER A 412 -15.93 22.36 -3.11
CA SER A 412 -17.36 22.06 -3.13
C SER A 412 -17.71 20.95 -2.15
N THR A 413 -18.89 21.03 -1.55
CA THR A 413 -19.40 20.02 -0.63
C THR A 413 -20.34 19.05 -1.34
N LEU A 414 -20.49 17.85 -0.84
CA LEU A 414 -21.43 16.85 -1.31
C LEU A 414 -22.15 16.22 -0.10
N PRO A 415 -23.47 15.94 -0.20
CA PRO A 415 -24.16 15.26 0.89
C PRO A 415 -23.55 13.89 1.17
N PHE A 416 -23.28 13.59 2.43
CA PHE A 416 -22.81 12.25 2.83
C PHE A 416 -23.92 11.22 2.62
N LYS A 417 -25.17 11.59 2.99
CA LYS A 417 -26.38 10.81 2.68
C LYS A 417 -27.42 11.69 1.99
N PRO A 418 -28.31 11.12 1.16
CA PRO A 418 -29.45 11.85 0.64
C PRO A 418 -30.34 12.30 1.79
N ASN A 419 -30.43 13.61 2.05
CA ASN A 419 -31.31 14.19 3.07
C ASN A 419 -32.59 14.69 2.37
N ILE A 420 -33.54 13.79 2.11
CA ILE A 420 -34.84 14.13 1.55
C ILE A 420 -35.76 14.53 2.71
N ILE A 421 -36.21 15.78 2.71
CA ILE A 421 -37.04 16.32 3.80
C ILE A 421 -38.49 16.00 3.58
N SER A 422 -39.11 15.41 4.59
CA SER A 422 -40.54 15.19 4.73
C SER A 422 -40.95 15.45 6.19
N ASP A 423 -42.26 15.36 6.49
CA ASP A 423 -42.73 15.49 7.87
C ASP A 423 -42.00 14.50 8.81
N ASN A 424 -41.42 14.99 9.89
CA ASN A 424 -40.68 14.22 10.89
C ASN A 424 -39.36 13.58 10.40
N THR A 425 -38.70 14.09 9.35
CA THR A 425 -37.39 13.64 8.94
C THR A 425 -36.35 13.89 10.06
N ILE A 426 -35.60 12.82 10.41
CA ILE A 426 -34.48 12.91 11.35
C ILE A 426 -33.18 12.90 10.52
N ILE A 427 -32.32 13.88 10.77
CA ILE A 427 -30.95 13.95 10.22
C ILE A 427 -30.00 13.66 11.38
N ASN A 428 -29.18 12.63 11.24
CA ASN A 428 -28.16 12.32 12.24
C ASN A 428 -26.98 13.31 12.13
N ALA A 429 -26.49 13.77 13.25
CA ALA A 429 -25.37 14.74 13.28
C ALA A 429 -24.11 14.23 12.56
N VAL A 430 -23.88 12.91 12.56
CA VAL A 430 -22.73 12.28 11.89
C VAL A 430 -22.83 12.25 10.35
N ASP A 431 -24.02 12.52 9.79
CA ASP A 431 -24.30 12.49 8.33
C ASP A 431 -24.07 13.86 7.65
N TYR A 432 -23.22 14.72 8.23
CA TYR A 432 -22.82 16.00 7.62
C TYR A 432 -22.15 15.80 6.25
N ASP A 433 -22.10 16.86 5.45
CA ASP A 433 -21.59 16.83 4.09
C ASP A 433 -20.12 16.38 4.02
N MET A 434 -19.72 15.76 2.91
CA MET A 434 -18.32 15.49 2.55
C MET A 434 -17.67 16.74 1.97
N GLY A 435 -16.46 17.04 2.39
CA GLY A 435 -15.68 18.16 1.91
C GLY A 435 -14.54 18.50 2.85
N ARG A 436 -13.78 19.55 2.51
CA ARG A 436 -12.66 20.01 3.32
C ARG A 436 -13.11 20.64 4.63
N ASN A 437 -12.24 20.57 5.63
CA ASN A 437 -12.33 21.42 6.83
C ASN A 437 -12.44 22.90 6.43
N GLY A 438 -13.32 23.67 7.11
CA GLY A 438 -13.67 25.04 6.77
C GLY A 438 -14.71 25.20 5.66
N PHE A 439 -15.18 24.11 5.01
CA PHE A 439 -16.19 24.14 3.93
C PHE A 439 -17.37 23.19 4.19
N ALA A 440 -17.16 21.95 4.53
CA ALA A 440 -18.20 20.97 4.87
C ALA A 440 -18.40 20.84 6.38
N TYR A 441 -17.40 21.14 7.12
CA TYR A 441 -17.37 21.18 8.58
C TYR A 441 -16.23 22.10 9.02
N ASN A 442 -16.20 22.45 10.28
CA ASN A 442 -15.04 23.07 10.91
C ASN A 442 -14.74 22.35 12.21
N ASP A 443 -13.53 21.88 12.34
CA ASP A 443 -13.01 21.20 13.52
C ASP A 443 -11.59 21.70 13.78
N ASN A 444 -11.22 21.87 15.04
CA ASN A 444 -9.96 22.47 15.45
C ASN A 444 -8.79 21.48 15.41
N ASP A 445 -9.06 20.16 15.46
CA ASP A 445 -8.07 19.08 15.52
C ASP A 445 -8.34 17.99 14.48
N THR A 446 -7.95 18.27 13.24
CA THR A 446 -8.38 17.46 12.09
C THR A 446 -7.41 16.39 11.63
N ALA A 447 -6.22 16.26 12.25
CA ALA A 447 -5.20 15.30 11.79
C ALA A 447 -4.21 14.91 12.90
N SER A 448 -3.64 13.72 12.81
CA SER A 448 -2.54 13.30 13.66
C SER A 448 -1.19 13.76 13.08
N TYR A 449 -0.42 14.46 13.92
CA TYR A 449 0.95 14.87 13.59
C TYR A 449 1.98 14.23 14.54
N MET A 450 1.77 12.95 14.85
CA MET A 450 2.55 12.19 15.85
C MET A 450 4.07 12.18 15.62
N TYR A 451 4.51 12.38 14.37
CA TYR A 451 5.93 12.47 14.04
C TYR A 451 6.44 13.91 13.95
N THR A 452 5.64 14.89 14.39
CA THR A 452 6.08 16.28 14.53
C THR A 452 6.36 16.57 16.02
N PRO A 453 7.62 16.83 16.42
CA PRO A 453 7.95 17.07 17.82
C PRO A 453 7.12 18.19 18.46
N GLY A 454 6.55 17.92 19.64
CA GLY A 454 5.75 18.89 20.41
C GLY A 454 4.32 19.12 19.92
N VAL A 455 3.87 18.34 18.93
CA VAL A 455 2.48 18.38 18.43
C VAL A 455 1.74 17.12 18.86
N HIS A 456 0.56 17.29 19.49
CA HIS A 456 -0.23 16.19 20.05
C HIS A 456 -1.68 16.28 19.55
N THR A 457 -1.85 16.43 18.25
CA THR A 457 -3.15 16.47 17.59
C THR A 457 -3.56 15.06 17.11
N GLN A 458 -4.86 14.88 16.93
CA GLN A 458 -5.44 13.64 16.48
C GLN A 458 -6.74 13.98 15.74
N GLY A 459 -6.98 13.40 14.56
CA GLY A 459 -8.29 13.51 13.91
C GLY A 459 -9.40 12.83 14.71
N ASN A 460 -10.40 12.26 14.09
CA ASN A 460 -11.52 11.60 14.77
C ASN A 460 -11.08 10.68 15.93
N ARG A 461 -11.20 11.19 17.17
CA ARG A 461 -10.78 10.47 18.41
C ARG A 461 -11.59 9.23 18.71
N GLY A 462 -12.80 9.12 18.17
CA GLY A 462 -13.64 7.93 18.32
C GLY A 462 -13.30 6.83 17.33
N GLY A 463 -12.59 7.14 16.25
CA GLY A 463 -12.09 6.18 15.28
C GLY A 463 -13.17 5.34 14.59
N THR A 464 -14.36 5.92 14.36
CA THR A 464 -15.48 5.20 13.77
C THR A 464 -16.26 6.06 12.79
N TYR A 465 -17.01 5.43 11.90
CA TYR A 465 -17.98 5.96 10.97
C TYR A 465 -17.40 6.77 9.80
N ARG A 466 -16.57 7.81 10.05
CA ARG A 466 -15.93 8.67 9.03
C ARG A 466 -14.50 8.99 9.42
N ASN A 467 -13.64 9.11 8.42
CA ASN A 467 -12.22 9.42 8.63
C ASN A 467 -11.89 10.92 8.57
N ASP A 468 -12.89 11.79 8.75
CA ASP A 468 -12.70 13.24 8.85
C ASP A 468 -12.11 13.66 10.22
N GLY A 469 -11.89 14.96 10.43
CA GLY A 469 -11.42 15.47 11.71
C GLY A 469 -12.45 15.40 12.84
N VAL A 470 -13.75 15.46 12.51
CA VAL A 470 -14.84 15.48 13.47
C VAL A 470 -14.85 14.23 14.35
N ASP A 471 -14.92 14.43 15.66
CA ASP A 471 -14.91 13.38 16.66
C ASP A 471 -16.24 12.60 16.68
N ILE A 472 -16.20 11.32 16.29
CA ILE A 472 -17.36 10.44 16.25
C ILE A 472 -17.06 9.16 17.03
N LYS A 473 -17.96 8.78 17.94
CA LYS A 473 -17.92 7.49 18.64
C LYS A 473 -19.29 6.82 18.68
N ASN A 474 -19.33 5.53 18.98
CA ASN A 474 -20.58 4.81 19.15
C ASN A 474 -21.05 4.89 20.59
N ASP A 475 -22.39 4.97 20.78
CA ASP A 475 -23.02 4.76 22.07
C ASP A 475 -23.05 3.26 22.47
N ASN A 476 -23.66 2.94 23.61
CA ASN A 476 -23.77 1.57 24.11
C ASN A 476 -24.64 0.65 23.20
N ASN A 477 -25.40 1.21 22.29
CA ASN A 477 -26.24 0.47 21.32
C ASN A 477 -25.56 0.42 19.93
N GLY A 478 -24.33 0.93 19.79
CA GLY A 478 -23.60 0.97 18.54
C GLY A 478 -24.01 2.12 17.60
N GLN A 479 -24.79 3.11 18.08
CA GLN A 479 -25.18 4.26 17.27
C GLN A 479 -24.10 5.34 17.29
N PRO A 480 -23.61 5.81 16.11
CA PRO A 480 -22.60 6.84 16.04
C PRO A 480 -23.18 8.22 16.45
N TYR A 481 -22.38 9.00 17.18
CA TYR A 481 -22.71 10.37 17.55
C TYR A 481 -21.45 11.25 17.62
N VAL A 482 -21.62 12.54 17.36
CA VAL A 482 -20.55 13.53 17.46
C VAL A 482 -20.31 13.85 18.94
N PHE A 483 -19.06 13.93 19.34
CA PHE A 483 -18.65 14.28 20.71
C PHE A 483 -17.43 15.20 20.69
N SER A 484 -16.97 15.66 21.85
CA SER A 484 -15.78 16.54 21.98
C SER A 484 -15.91 17.85 21.21
N ILE A 485 -17.10 18.41 21.11
CA ILE A 485 -17.36 19.62 20.35
C ILE A 485 -16.75 20.82 21.08
N GLU A 486 -15.93 21.60 20.37
CA GLU A 486 -15.26 22.80 20.88
C GLU A 486 -15.89 24.09 20.32
N ASP A 487 -15.53 25.21 20.91
CA ASP A 487 -16.05 26.52 20.49
C ASP A 487 -15.60 26.89 19.08
N GLY A 488 -16.56 27.31 18.25
CA GLY A 488 -16.31 27.64 16.84
C GLY A 488 -16.44 26.48 15.84
N GLU A 489 -16.68 25.25 16.30
CA GLU A 489 -16.92 24.11 15.41
C GLU A 489 -18.34 24.10 14.86
N TRP A 490 -18.49 23.60 13.63
CA TRP A 490 -19.78 23.50 12.96
C TRP A 490 -19.80 22.37 11.90
N LEU A 491 -21.01 21.95 11.56
CA LEU A 491 -21.28 20.91 10.54
C LEU A 491 -22.28 21.43 9.52
N LEU A 492 -22.05 21.14 8.23
CA LEU A 492 -22.92 21.52 7.11
C LEU A 492 -23.73 20.33 6.64
N TYR A 493 -25.01 20.58 6.28
CA TYR A 493 -25.91 19.58 5.71
C TYR A 493 -26.59 20.09 4.46
N THR A 494 -26.48 19.39 3.34
CA THR A 494 -27.27 19.65 2.14
C THR A 494 -28.59 18.91 2.24
N LEU A 495 -29.72 19.65 2.06
CA LEU A 495 -31.07 19.16 2.20
C LEU A 495 -31.82 19.27 0.87
N ASN A 496 -32.62 18.26 0.51
CA ASN A 496 -33.58 18.27 -0.59
C ASN A 496 -34.97 18.49 -0.02
N VAL A 497 -35.59 19.65 -0.27
CA VAL A 497 -36.93 20.08 0.20
C VAL A 497 -37.92 20.03 -0.94
#